data_ff05980a3185d37814bd24a5fd0eefd5
#
_entry.id   ff05980a3185d37814bd24a5fd0eefd5
#
_cell.length_a   1.000
_cell.length_b   1.000
_cell.length_c   1.000
_cell.angle_alpha   90.00
_cell.angle_beta   90.00
_cell.angle_gamma   90.00
#
_symmetry.space_group_name_H-M   'P 1'
#
loop_
_entity.id
_entity.type
_entity.pdbx_description
1 polymer ?
#
loop_
_entity_poly.entity_id
_entity_poly.type
_entity_poly.pdbx_seq_one_letter_code
_entity_poly.pdbx_strand_id
1 'polypeptide(L)'
;MRAAFDPTPKRLAAALVLLGAVLLCFSAARATPAPASPVGQDAGGGWWHPPTQLTWYWQLQGNVKNGQEVAAYDIDGFENEAAEVAALHELGRHVICYIDVGTAENFRPDYHEFPKSVLGRSNGWPGERWLDIRRLGVLEPIMMARFQMCREKSFDAVEPDNIEAFSNDSGFPITAAEQLTYNEWVAEAVHSLGMAVLQKNDGEQTPTLEPYFDGALSEQCNQYRECASFAPYLQAGKPVLNAEYSLATSRFCAADQAAGIMGARFNLALNGKRFTPCWG
;
A
#
# COMPACT_ATOMS: atom_id res chain seq x y z
N MET A 1 11.72 47.33 -3.68
CA MET A 1 12.53 48.00 -4.71
C MET A 1 12.68 47.04 -5.88
N ARG A 2 12.03 47.39 -7.00
CA ARG A 2 12.45 47.37 -8.41
C ARG A 2 13.12 46.06 -8.90
N ALA A 3 12.81 45.46 -10.04
CA ALA A 3 12.08 45.89 -11.23
C ALA A 3 11.66 44.67 -12.06
N ALA A 4 10.55 44.84 -12.76
CA ALA A 4 10.04 44.00 -13.82
C ALA A 4 10.93 44.07 -15.10
N PHE A 5 10.94 42.97 -15.85
CA PHE A 5 11.26 43.04 -17.31
C PHE A 5 10.34 42.08 -18.07
N ASP A 6 9.48 42.72 -18.89
CA ASP A 6 8.75 42.14 -19.99
C ASP A 6 9.49 42.48 -21.29
N PRO A 7 9.55 41.61 -22.27
CA PRO A 7 9.33 42.07 -23.63
C PRO A 7 8.41 41.19 -24.49
N THR A 8 7.42 41.86 -25.02
CA THR A 8 6.48 41.47 -26.06
C THR A 8 7.15 41.29 -27.47
N PRO A 9 6.39 40.95 -28.51
CA PRO A 9 6.71 39.83 -29.42
C PRO A 9 7.16 40.32 -30.82
N LYS A 10 7.83 39.44 -31.54
CA LYS A 10 8.07 39.64 -32.98
C LYS A 10 7.22 38.69 -33.83
N ARG A 11 6.30 39.28 -34.58
CA ARG A 11 5.56 38.64 -35.66
C ARG A 11 6.52 38.38 -36.85
N LEU A 12 6.41 37.20 -37.46
CA LEU A 12 6.84 36.98 -38.84
C LEU A 12 5.77 36.21 -39.61
N ALA A 13 5.64 36.63 -40.85
CA ALA A 13 4.52 36.44 -41.72
C ALA A 13 4.49 35.09 -42.45
N ALA A 14 3.31 34.82 -43.00
CA ALA A 14 2.84 33.68 -43.73
C ALA A 14 3.61 33.28 -44.99
N ALA A 15 3.62 32.00 -45.28
CA ALA A 15 3.64 31.50 -46.67
C ALA A 15 2.62 30.36 -46.77
N LEU A 16 1.56 30.60 -47.58
CA LEU A 16 0.59 29.59 -48.00
C LEU A 16 1.24 28.67 -49.05
N VAL A 17 1.20 27.36 -48.79
CA VAL A 17 1.35 26.34 -49.81
C VAL A 17 0.10 25.47 -49.79
N LEU A 18 -0.70 25.58 -50.82
CA LEU A 18 -1.84 24.73 -51.14
C LEU A 18 -1.31 23.39 -51.69
N LEU A 19 -1.51 22.30 -51.01
CA LEU A 19 -1.40 20.96 -51.59
C LEU A 19 -2.67 20.18 -51.26
N GLY A 20 -3.24 19.59 -52.32
CA GLY A 20 -4.54 18.91 -52.30
C GLY A 20 -4.60 17.70 -51.37
N ALA A 21 -5.68 17.65 -50.64
CA ALA A 21 -6.02 16.53 -49.73
C ALA A 21 -6.75 15.43 -50.53
N VAL A 22 -6.12 14.28 -50.65
CA VAL A 22 -6.80 13.02 -50.96
C VAL A 22 -7.37 12.50 -49.65
N LEU A 23 -8.70 12.53 -49.50
CA LEU A 23 -9.40 11.92 -48.37
C LEU A 23 -9.38 10.41 -48.54
N LEU A 24 -8.48 9.75 -47.82
CA LEU A 24 -8.59 8.32 -47.52
C LEU A 24 -9.38 8.18 -46.21
N CYS A 25 -10.64 7.79 -46.31
CA CYS A 25 -11.46 7.39 -45.16
C CYS A 25 -10.91 6.11 -44.59
N PHE A 26 -10.04 6.19 -43.56
CA PHE A 26 -9.75 5.08 -42.68
C PHE A 26 -10.86 4.97 -41.66
N SER A 27 -11.73 3.97 -41.79
CA SER A 27 -12.62 3.55 -40.75
C SER A 27 -11.79 2.96 -39.62
N ALA A 28 -11.55 3.73 -38.57
CA ALA A 28 -10.97 3.21 -37.33
C ALA A 28 -11.99 2.29 -36.68
N ALA A 29 -11.81 0.97 -36.82
CA ALA A 29 -12.51 0.01 -36.02
C ALA A 29 -12.09 0.24 -34.57
N ARG A 30 -13.04 0.72 -33.74
CA ARG A 30 -12.86 0.73 -32.27
C ARG A 30 -12.69 -0.70 -31.80
N ALA A 31 -11.49 -1.05 -31.37
CA ALA A 31 -11.28 -2.28 -30.62
C ALA A 31 -12.11 -2.20 -29.34
N THR A 32 -13.10 -3.06 -29.20
CA THR A 32 -13.77 -3.30 -27.91
C THR A 32 -12.71 -3.82 -26.94
N PRO A 33 -12.60 -3.26 -25.73
CA PRO A 33 -11.71 -3.83 -24.74
C PRO A 33 -12.13 -5.30 -24.49
N ALA A 34 -11.15 -6.19 -24.47
CA ALA A 34 -11.39 -7.58 -24.10
C ALA A 34 -12.00 -7.62 -22.68
N PRO A 35 -12.99 -8.49 -22.41
CA PRO A 35 -13.51 -8.66 -21.07
C PRO A 35 -12.35 -9.02 -20.14
N ALA A 36 -12.26 -8.34 -18.99
CA ALA A 36 -11.31 -8.69 -17.95
C ALA A 36 -11.50 -10.18 -17.61
N SER A 37 -10.42 -10.93 -17.62
CA SER A 37 -10.46 -12.32 -17.15
C SER A 37 -10.97 -12.31 -15.71
N PRO A 38 -11.88 -13.23 -15.34
CA PRO A 38 -12.31 -13.34 -13.94
C PRO A 38 -11.07 -13.57 -13.08
N VAL A 39 -11.01 -12.87 -11.93
CA VAL A 39 -9.99 -13.11 -10.90
C VAL A 39 -9.98 -14.62 -10.66
N GLY A 40 -8.87 -15.29 -11.04
CA GLY A 40 -8.73 -16.72 -10.87
C GLY A 40 -8.84 -17.01 -9.38
N GLN A 41 -9.85 -17.79 -8.98
CA GLN A 41 -9.78 -18.49 -7.71
C GLN A 41 -8.58 -19.43 -7.83
N ASP A 42 -7.55 -19.20 -7.02
CA ASP A 42 -6.40 -20.07 -6.94
C ASP A 42 -6.89 -21.49 -6.61
N ALA A 43 -6.72 -22.41 -7.55
CA ALA A 43 -7.25 -23.77 -7.49
C ALA A 43 -6.43 -24.70 -6.56
N GLY A 44 -5.86 -24.13 -5.51
CA GLY A 44 -5.13 -24.88 -4.49
C GLY A 44 -5.32 -24.20 -3.16
N GLY A 45 -6.13 -24.70 -2.28
CA GLY A 45 -6.43 -24.37 -0.87
C GLY A 45 -5.57 -23.36 -0.09
N GLY A 46 -5.13 -22.29 -0.71
CA GLY A 46 -4.24 -21.25 -0.22
C GLY A 46 -4.88 -19.86 -0.37
N TRP A 47 -4.13 -18.86 0.03
CA TRP A 47 -4.46 -17.44 -0.12
C TRP A 47 -3.92 -16.86 -1.44
N TRP A 48 -4.26 -15.60 -1.75
CA TRP A 48 -3.75 -14.87 -2.89
C TRP A 48 -2.23 -14.69 -2.82
N HIS A 49 -1.53 -14.97 -3.93
CA HIS A 49 -0.10 -14.70 -4.07
C HIS A 49 0.08 -13.50 -5.00
N PRO A 50 0.34 -12.29 -4.46
CA PRO A 50 0.46 -11.10 -5.26
C PRO A 50 1.67 -11.17 -6.22
N PRO A 51 1.50 -10.78 -7.50
CA PRO A 51 2.59 -10.83 -8.47
C PRO A 51 3.61 -9.73 -8.23
N THR A 52 4.88 -9.94 -8.62
CA THR A 52 5.99 -8.98 -8.45
C THR A 52 5.67 -7.59 -9.03
N GLN A 53 4.98 -7.55 -10.19
CA GLN A 53 4.59 -6.31 -10.86
C GLN A 53 3.15 -5.89 -10.50
N LEU A 54 2.85 -5.88 -9.21
CA LEU A 54 1.53 -5.51 -8.70
C LEU A 54 1.30 -4.01 -8.81
N THR A 55 0.44 -3.58 -9.73
CA THR A 55 -0.04 -2.19 -9.74
C THR A 55 -1.02 -2.00 -8.59
N TRP A 56 -0.91 -0.89 -7.86
CA TRP A 56 -1.64 -0.72 -6.61
C TRP A 56 -2.05 0.72 -6.35
N TYR A 57 -3.10 0.90 -5.55
CA TYR A 57 -3.58 2.19 -5.09
C TYR A 57 -3.83 2.13 -3.59
N TRP A 58 -3.46 3.19 -2.87
CA TRP A 58 -3.55 3.26 -1.42
C TRP A 58 -4.41 4.44 -0.98
N GLN A 59 -5.47 4.16 -0.24
CA GLN A 59 -6.33 5.19 0.33
C GLN A 59 -6.88 4.75 1.67
N LEU A 60 -6.46 5.40 2.75
CA LEU A 60 -6.84 5.08 4.13
C LEU A 60 -7.85 6.07 4.73
N GLN A 61 -8.19 7.15 4.03
CA GLN A 61 -9.14 8.14 4.54
C GLN A 61 -10.19 8.49 3.50
N GLY A 62 -11.44 8.63 3.97
CA GLY A 62 -12.58 9.03 3.16
C GLY A 62 -13.06 7.95 2.19
N ASN A 63 -14.11 8.26 1.43
CA ASN A 63 -14.71 7.32 0.48
C ASN A 63 -13.70 6.89 -0.59
N VAL A 64 -13.55 5.58 -0.77
CA VAL A 64 -12.61 4.98 -1.73
C VAL A 64 -12.93 5.44 -3.15
N LYS A 65 -11.87 5.83 -3.86
CA LYS A 65 -11.94 6.20 -5.29
C LYS A 65 -11.66 4.98 -6.16
N ASN A 66 -12.69 4.26 -6.52
CA ASN A 66 -12.61 3.00 -7.27
C ASN A 66 -12.29 3.13 -8.77
N GLY A 67 -12.03 4.33 -9.26
CA GLY A 67 -11.74 4.61 -10.67
C GLY A 67 -10.27 4.47 -11.08
N GLN A 68 -9.38 3.99 -10.20
CA GLN A 68 -7.98 3.78 -10.55
C GLN A 68 -7.79 2.46 -11.29
N GLU A 69 -7.07 2.50 -12.41
CA GLU A 69 -6.78 1.29 -13.20
C GLU A 69 -5.53 0.58 -12.64
N VAL A 70 -5.72 -0.12 -11.52
CA VAL A 70 -4.70 -0.87 -10.80
C VAL A 70 -5.18 -2.29 -10.50
N ALA A 71 -4.27 -3.21 -10.22
CA ALA A 71 -4.62 -4.58 -9.88
C ALA A 71 -5.06 -4.76 -8.43
N ALA A 72 -4.56 -3.93 -7.50
CA ALA A 72 -4.91 -4.02 -6.09
C ALA A 72 -5.23 -2.65 -5.49
N TYR A 73 -6.15 -2.65 -4.54
CA TYR A 73 -6.48 -1.52 -3.67
C TYR A 73 -6.12 -1.86 -2.23
N ASP A 74 -5.44 -0.95 -1.56
CA ASP A 74 -5.16 -1.02 -0.15
C ASP A 74 -5.98 0.04 0.56
N ILE A 75 -6.89 -0.40 1.43
CA ILE A 75 -7.91 0.44 2.04
C ILE A 75 -8.12 0.09 3.50
N ASP A 76 -8.56 1.07 4.28
CA ASP A 76 -8.81 0.91 5.71
C ASP A 76 -9.88 -0.16 5.99
N GLY A 77 -9.54 -1.16 6.80
CA GLY A 77 -10.42 -2.29 7.11
C GLY A 77 -11.64 -1.91 7.95
N PHE A 78 -11.54 -0.90 8.82
CA PHE A 78 -12.64 -0.45 9.65
C PHE A 78 -13.61 0.47 8.89
N GLU A 79 -13.07 1.40 8.07
CA GLU A 79 -13.87 2.43 7.40
C GLU A 79 -14.58 1.95 6.15
N ASN A 80 -14.20 0.78 5.61
CA ASN A 80 -14.81 0.23 4.40
C ASN A 80 -15.63 -1.03 4.72
N GLU A 81 -16.84 -1.08 4.21
CA GLU A 81 -17.74 -2.21 4.40
C GLU A 81 -17.51 -3.30 3.33
N ALA A 82 -18.09 -4.48 3.54
CA ALA A 82 -18.02 -5.58 2.57
C ALA A 82 -18.55 -5.20 1.16
N ALA A 83 -19.43 -4.22 1.08
CA ALA A 83 -19.98 -3.74 -0.19
C ALA A 83 -18.94 -2.99 -1.04
N GLU A 84 -18.04 -2.21 -0.43
CA GLU A 84 -16.93 -1.53 -1.11
C GLU A 84 -15.92 -2.55 -1.63
N VAL A 85 -15.60 -3.56 -0.82
CA VAL A 85 -14.70 -4.66 -1.22
C VAL A 85 -15.31 -5.44 -2.40
N ALA A 86 -16.59 -5.81 -2.32
CA ALA A 86 -17.29 -6.50 -3.39
C ALA A 86 -17.32 -5.67 -4.69
N ALA A 87 -17.53 -4.35 -4.61
CA ALA A 87 -17.53 -3.48 -5.78
C ALA A 87 -16.14 -3.41 -6.45
N LEU A 88 -15.05 -3.48 -5.67
CA LEU A 88 -13.70 -3.56 -6.23
C LEU A 88 -13.44 -4.93 -6.87
N HIS A 89 -13.90 -6.01 -6.28
CA HIS A 89 -13.84 -7.35 -6.87
C HIS A 89 -14.62 -7.45 -8.19
N GLU A 90 -15.79 -6.81 -8.30
CA GLU A 90 -16.54 -6.74 -9.56
C GLU A 90 -15.76 -6.04 -10.68
N LEU A 91 -14.85 -5.13 -10.33
CA LEU A 91 -13.93 -4.50 -11.27
C LEU A 91 -12.68 -5.35 -11.55
N GLY A 92 -12.59 -6.57 -10.99
CA GLY A 92 -11.43 -7.46 -11.13
C GLY A 92 -10.21 -6.99 -10.33
N ARG A 93 -10.40 -6.33 -9.19
CA ARG A 93 -9.33 -5.82 -8.33
C ARG A 93 -9.20 -6.70 -7.09
N HIS A 94 -7.97 -6.94 -6.64
CA HIS A 94 -7.73 -7.45 -5.30
C HIS A 94 -7.82 -6.33 -4.27
N VAL A 95 -8.15 -6.68 -3.02
CA VAL A 95 -8.33 -5.69 -1.96
C VAL A 95 -7.52 -6.08 -0.73
N ILE A 96 -6.62 -5.18 -0.31
CA ILE A 96 -5.74 -5.31 0.86
C ILE A 96 -6.39 -4.54 2.01
N CYS A 97 -6.48 -5.18 3.17
CA CYS A 97 -7.03 -4.63 4.41
C CYS A 97 -5.93 -3.97 5.22
N TYR A 98 -5.88 -2.64 5.25
CA TYR A 98 -5.04 -1.93 6.22
C TYR A 98 -5.59 -2.14 7.64
N ILE A 99 -4.75 -2.61 8.52
CA ILE A 99 -5.02 -2.78 9.95
C ILE A 99 -3.79 -2.43 10.77
N ASP A 100 -3.93 -1.50 11.72
CA ASP A 100 -2.87 -1.24 12.69
C ASP A 100 -2.78 -2.41 13.70
N VAL A 101 -1.59 -2.98 13.83
CA VAL A 101 -1.33 -4.10 14.77
C VAL A 101 -0.28 -3.77 15.82
N GLY A 102 0.52 -2.73 15.58
CA GLY A 102 1.58 -2.28 16.51
C GLY A 102 1.19 -1.09 17.35
N THR A 103 0.07 -0.42 17.03
CA THR A 103 -0.50 0.65 17.85
C THR A 103 -1.99 0.47 18.11
N ALA A 104 -2.51 1.20 19.09
CA ALA A 104 -3.93 1.31 19.38
C ALA A 104 -4.40 2.73 19.04
N GLU A 105 -5.37 2.81 18.14
CA GLU A 105 -5.97 4.05 17.64
C GLU A 105 -7.25 4.34 18.44
N ASN A 106 -7.29 5.45 19.19
CA ASN A 106 -8.37 5.72 20.15
C ASN A 106 -9.75 6.04 19.52
N PHE A 107 -9.77 6.16 18.19
CA PHE A 107 -10.99 6.38 17.40
C PHE A 107 -11.57 5.07 16.83
N ARG A 108 -10.88 3.93 16.98
CA ARG A 108 -11.41 2.62 16.55
C ARG A 108 -12.43 2.09 17.56
N PRO A 109 -13.44 1.37 17.08
CA PRO A 109 -14.52 0.87 17.95
C PRO A 109 -14.04 -0.11 19.02
N ASP A 110 -12.96 -0.83 18.75
CA ASP A 110 -12.36 -1.84 19.64
C ASP A 110 -11.27 -1.29 20.58
N TYR A 111 -11.01 0.03 20.57
CA TYR A 111 -9.96 0.62 21.43
C TYR A 111 -10.15 0.29 22.91
N HIS A 112 -11.37 0.14 23.36
CA HIS A 112 -11.69 -0.16 24.77
C HIS A 112 -11.28 -1.58 25.19
N GLU A 113 -11.00 -2.48 24.25
CA GLU A 113 -10.50 -3.84 24.52
C GLU A 113 -9.03 -3.84 24.96
N PHE A 114 -8.27 -2.78 24.61
CA PHE A 114 -6.87 -2.67 24.99
C PHE A 114 -6.74 -2.21 26.45
N PRO A 115 -6.24 -3.08 27.37
CA PRO A 115 -6.01 -2.65 28.72
C PRO A 115 -4.88 -1.61 28.79
N LYS A 116 -4.98 -0.68 29.73
CA LYS A 116 -3.99 0.41 29.89
C LYS A 116 -2.55 -0.10 30.03
N SER A 117 -2.37 -1.32 30.51
CA SER A 117 -1.06 -1.93 30.75
C SER A 117 -0.29 -2.27 29.46
N VAL A 118 -0.96 -2.33 28.30
CA VAL A 118 -0.33 -2.55 27.00
C VAL A 118 -0.21 -1.26 26.17
N LEU A 119 -0.74 -0.13 26.65
CA LEU A 119 -0.70 1.15 25.95
C LEU A 119 0.58 1.92 26.29
N GLY A 120 1.46 2.06 25.34
CA GLY A 120 2.74 2.76 25.44
C GLY A 120 2.67 4.26 25.16
N ARG A 121 3.74 4.80 24.59
CA ARG A 121 3.83 6.20 24.15
C ARG A 121 3.09 6.43 22.84
N SER A 122 2.84 7.71 22.52
CA SER A 122 2.34 8.07 21.19
C SER A 122 3.39 7.75 20.13
N ASN A 123 2.93 7.26 18.96
CA ASN A 123 3.77 7.08 17.77
C ASN A 123 3.94 8.38 16.95
N GLY A 124 3.32 9.48 17.38
CA GLY A 124 3.35 10.78 16.69
C GLY A 124 2.07 11.10 15.93
N TRP A 125 1.23 10.11 15.64
CA TRP A 125 -0.08 10.34 15.04
C TRP A 125 -1.13 10.65 16.12
N PRO A 126 -2.07 11.57 15.86
CA PRO A 126 -3.10 11.93 16.83
C PRO A 126 -4.00 10.75 17.18
N GLY A 127 -4.03 10.40 18.46
CA GLY A 127 -4.89 9.33 18.96
C GLY A 127 -4.27 7.94 18.98
N GLU A 128 -3.04 7.77 18.48
CA GLU A 128 -2.36 6.49 18.40
C GLU A 128 -1.28 6.32 19.49
N ARG A 129 -1.18 5.11 19.99
CA ARG A 129 -0.21 4.71 21.02
C ARG A 129 0.37 3.34 20.70
N TRP A 130 1.68 3.22 20.78
CA TRP A 130 2.39 1.95 20.67
C TRP A 130 1.82 0.90 21.61
N LEU A 131 1.83 -0.35 21.19
CA LEU A 131 1.43 -1.50 21.98
C LEU A 131 2.64 -2.23 22.56
N ASP A 132 2.49 -2.81 23.76
CA ASP A 132 3.46 -3.78 24.31
C ASP A 132 3.26 -5.14 23.63
N ILE A 133 3.85 -5.30 22.45
CA ILE A 133 3.70 -6.49 21.60
C ILE A 133 4.24 -7.77 22.25
N ARG A 134 5.01 -7.67 23.33
CA ARG A 134 5.46 -8.80 24.14
C ARG A 134 4.31 -9.47 24.90
N ARG A 135 3.19 -8.80 25.01
CA ARG A 135 1.99 -9.27 25.70
C ARG A 135 1.01 -9.97 24.75
N LEU A 136 1.56 -10.88 23.92
CA LEU A 136 0.80 -11.56 22.87
C LEU A 136 -0.51 -12.18 23.40
N GLY A 137 -0.50 -12.85 24.55
CA GLY A 137 -1.73 -13.44 25.11
C GLY A 137 -2.84 -12.41 25.45
N VAL A 138 -2.52 -11.10 25.51
CA VAL A 138 -3.50 -10.02 25.67
C VAL A 138 -3.93 -9.49 24.30
N LEU A 139 -2.98 -9.36 23.35
CA LEU A 139 -3.22 -8.75 22.04
C LEU A 139 -3.86 -9.74 21.05
N GLU A 140 -3.53 -11.01 21.13
CA GLU A 140 -4.00 -12.05 20.21
C GLU A 140 -5.52 -12.04 20.01
N PRO A 141 -6.38 -12.06 21.04
CA PRO A 141 -7.83 -12.07 20.81
C PRO A 141 -8.33 -10.81 20.11
N ILE A 142 -7.71 -9.65 20.36
CA ILE A 142 -8.08 -8.39 19.73
C ILE A 142 -7.66 -8.38 18.26
N MET A 143 -6.40 -8.75 17.97
CA MET A 143 -5.87 -8.78 16.61
C MET A 143 -6.54 -9.85 15.76
N MET A 144 -6.81 -11.03 16.30
CA MET A 144 -7.58 -12.06 15.61
C MET A 144 -8.97 -11.57 15.23
N ALA A 145 -9.66 -10.80 16.10
CA ALA A 145 -10.95 -10.20 15.77
C ALA A 145 -10.83 -9.19 14.62
N ARG A 146 -9.75 -8.37 14.57
CA ARG A 146 -9.46 -7.47 13.46
C ARG A 146 -9.22 -8.23 12.14
N PHE A 147 -8.41 -9.28 12.16
CA PHE A 147 -8.15 -10.10 10.97
C PHE A 147 -9.41 -10.84 10.51
N GLN A 148 -10.22 -11.35 11.42
CA GLN A 148 -11.51 -11.97 11.09
C GLN A 148 -12.48 -10.97 10.45
N MET A 149 -12.51 -9.71 10.93
CA MET A 149 -13.29 -8.65 10.29
C MET A 149 -12.85 -8.42 8.84
N CYS A 150 -11.53 -8.37 8.55
CA CYS A 150 -11.03 -8.29 7.17
C CYS A 150 -11.51 -9.48 6.34
N ARG A 151 -11.38 -10.69 6.88
CA ARG A 151 -11.82 -11.93 6.21
C ARG A 151 -13.33 -11.94 5.96
N GLU A 152 -14.15 -11.54 6.92
CA GLU A 152 -15.61 -11.47 6.80
C GLU A 152 -16.05 -10.44 5.76
N LYS A 153 -15.31 -9.35 5.61
CA LYS A 153 -15.50 -8.35 4.56
C LYS A 153 -14.94 -8.78 3.19
N SER A 154 -14.35 -9.98 3.11
CA SER A 154 -13.79 -10.61 1.89
C SER A 154 -12.54 -9.93 1.34
N PHE A 155 -11.72 -9.31 2.16
CA PHE A 155 -10.40 -8.85 1.75
C PHE A 155 -9.50 -10.02 1.34
N ASP A 156 -8.61 -9.80 0.38
CA ASP A 156 -7.68 -10.81 -0.16
C ASP A 156 -6.37 -10.87 0.63
N ALA A 157 -5.98 -9.76 1.25
CA ALA A 157 -4.74 -9.61 2.00
C ALA A 157 -4.89 -8.66 3.18
N VAL A 158 -3.89 -8.64 4.06
CA VAL A 158 -3.74 -7.69 5.15
C VAL A 158 -2.42 -6.92 5.02
N GLU A 159 -2.46 -5.60 5.21
CA GLU A 159 -1.32 -4.73 5.52
C GLU A 159 -1.33 -4.46 7.02
N PRO A 160 -0.49 -5.16 7.83
CA PRO A 160 -0.38 -4.93 9.27
C PRO A 160 0.58 -3.77 9.54
N ASP A 161 0.07 -2.63 10.00
CA ASP A 161 0.88 -1.44 10.25
C ASP A 161 1.55 -1.43 11.62
N ASN A 162 2.63 -0.63 11.74
CA ASN A 162 3.41 -0.38 12.96
C ASN A 162 4.11 -1.64 13.53
N ILE A 163 4.63 -2.50 12.67
CA ILE A 163 5.33 -3.74 13.05
C ILE A 163 6.83 -3.55 13.36
N GLU A 164 7.22 -2.38 13.87
CA GLU A 164 8.62 -2.00 14.10
C GLU A 164 8.83 -1.25 15.44
N ALA A 165 8.02 -1.57 16.46
CA ALA A 165 8.05 -0.90 17.76
C ALA A 165 9.41 -0.97 18.46
N PHE A 166 10.25 -1.98 18.16
CA PHE A 166 11.58 -2.16 18.75
C PHE A 166 12.57 -1.06 18.38
N SER A 167 12.43 -0.46 17.20
CA SER A 167 13.26 0.64 16.71
C SER A 167 12.70 2.03 17.07
N ASN A 168 11.54 2.07 17.74
CA ASN A 168 10.81 3.28 18.09
C ASN A 168 10.73 3.52 19.61
N ASP A 169 10.48 4.76 20.02
CA ASP A 169 10.24 5.11 21.42
C ASP A 169 8.83 4.68 21.86
N SER A 170 8.59 3.38 21.85
CA SER A 170 7.29 2.81 22.20
C SER A 170 6.89 2.98 23.67
N GLY A 171 7.84 3.29 24.55
CA GLY A 171 7.65 3.30 26.00
C GLY A 171 7.85 1.93 26.63
N PHE A 172 8.21 0.91 25.85
CA PHE A 172 8.51 -0.43 26.28
C PHE A 172 9.90 -0.85 25.79
N PRO A 173 10.65 -1.64 26.58
CA PRO A 173 11.95 -2.16 26.15
C PRO A 173 11.76 -3.40 25.24
N ILE A 174 11.15 -3.18 24.08
CA ILE A 174 10.95 -4.23 23.08
C ILE A 174 12.26 -4.48 22.36
N THR A 175 12.67 -5.75 22.29
CA THR A 175 13.85 -6.18 21.55
C THR A 175 13.50 -6.55 20.11
N ALA A 176 14.50 -6.51 19.20
CA ALA A 176 14.33 -6.97 17.83
C ALA A 176 13.81 -8.43 17.74
N ALA A 177 14.26 -9.30 18.65
CA ALA A 177 13.80 -10.69 18.70
C ALA A 177 12.32 -10.83 19.13
N GLU A 178 11.86 -9.99 20.06
CA GLU A 178 10.46 -9.96 20.47
C GLU A 178 9.58 -9.40 19.34
N GLN A 179 10.07 -8.42 18.60
CA GLN A 179 9.37 -7.90 17.42
C GLN A 179 9.24 -8.98 16.34
N LEU A 180 10.33 -9.70 16.01
CA LEU A 180 10.27 -10.81 15.06
C LEU A 180 9.22 -11.84 15.47
N THR A 181 9.22 -12.28 16.73
CA THR A 181 8.23 -13.24 17.23
C THR A 181 6.80 -12.75 17.02
N TYR A 182 6.55 -11.46 17.26
CA TYR A 182 5.24 -10.87 17.05
C TYR A 182 4.88 -10.80 15.56
N ASN A 183 5.80 -10.37 14.70
CA ASN A 183 5.58 -10.23 13.28
C ASN A 183 5.34 -11.59 12.59
N GLU A 184 6.10 -12.63 12.98
CA GLU A 184 5.89 -14.01 12.53
C GLU A 184 4.49 -14.49 12.92
N TRP A 185 4.07 -14.25 14.17
CA TRP A 185 2.73 -14.59 14.62
C TRP A 185 1.64 -13.85 13.84
N VAL A 186 1.81 -12.55 13.55
CA VAL A 186 0.86 -11.77 12.74
C VAL A 186 0.69 -12.41 11.37
N ALA A 187 1.79 -12.77 10.71
CA ALA A 187 1.75 -13.41 9.40
C ALA A 187 1.02 -14.77 9.43
N GLU A 188 1.37 -15.63 10.38
CA GLU A 188 0.73 -16.93 10.57
C GLU A 188 -0.78 -16.80 10.87
N ALA A 189 -1.16 -15.83 11.70
CA ALA A 189 -2.55 -15.56 12.05
C ALA A 189 -3.37 -15.15 10.81
N VAL A 190 -2.85 -14.27 9.97
CA VAL A 190 -3.50 -13.83 8.73
C VAL A 190 -3.60 -14.99 7.73
N HIS A 191 -2.52 -15.76 7.53
CA HIS A 191 -2.51 -16.94 6.67
C HIS A 191 -3.51 -18.01 7.14
N SER A 192 -3.68 -18.19 8.45
CA SER A 192 -4.67 -19.15 9.01
C SER A 192 -6.10 -18.84 8.59
N LEU A 193 -6.38 -17.58 8.22
CA LEU A 193 -7.67 -17.12 7.74
C LEU A 193 -7.77 -17.14 6.21
N GLY A 194 -6.74 -17.59 5.49
CA GLY A 194 -6.71 -17.69 4.03
C GLY A 194 -6.58 -16.34 3.33
N MET A 195 -5.85 -15.39 3.93
CA MET A 195 -5.50 -14.10 3.33
C MET A 195 -3.98 -13.97 3.20
N ALA A 196 -3.52 -13.25 2.18
CA ALA A 196 -2.12 -12.85 2.06
C ALA A 196 -1.76 -11.79 3.10
N VAL A 197 -0.45 -11.57 3.33
CA VAL A 197 0.03 -10.56 4.28
C VAL A 197 1.24 -9.83 3.71
N LEU A 198 1.28 -8.50 3.82
CA LEU A 198 2.37 -7.65 3.35
C LEU A 198 3.15 -7.09 4.54
N GLN A 199 4.48 -7.26 4.53
CA GLN A 199 5.34 -6.61 5.53
C GLN A 199 5.27 -5.09 5.35
N LYS A 200 4.85 -4.38 6.40
CA LYS A 200 4.90 -2.90 6.41
C LYS A 200 6.24 -2.43 6.99
N ASN A 201 7.00 -1.62 6.21
CA ASN A 201 8.29 -1.09 6.66
C ASN A 201 9.21 -2.16 7.27
N ASP A 202 9.88 -1.87 8.41
CA ASP A 202 10.76 -2.81 9.14
C ASP A 202 11.83 -3.49 8.25
N GLY A 203 12.45 -2.70 7.37
CA GLY A 203 13.43 -3.22 6.41
C GLY A 203 14.64 -3.90 7.05
N GLU A 204 14.95 -3.61 8.31
CA GLU A 204 16.04 -4.24 9.06
C GLU A 204 15.77 -5.75 9.28
N GLN A 205 14.52 -6.12 9.50
CA GLN A 205 14.12 -7.51 9.77
C GLN A 205 13.69 -8.27 8.49
N THR A 206 13.63 -7.63 7.33
CA THR A 206 13.21 -8.26 6.06
C THR A 206 13.89 -9.60 5.77
N PRO A 207 15.21 -9.81 5.98
CA PRO A 207 15.82 -11.11 5.66
C PRO A 207 15.25 -12.29 6.46
N THR A 208 14.71 -12.03 7.64
CA THR A 208 14.06 -13.04 8.48
C THR A 208 12.56 -13.14 8.19
N LEU A 209 11.90 -12.01 7.90
CA LEU A 209 10.45 -11.93 7.70
C LEU A 209 10.00 -12.36 6.29
N GLU A 210 10.87 -12.24 5.28
CA GLU A 210 10.52 -12.57 3.90
C GLU A 210 9.85 -13.95 3.73
N PRO A 211 10.27 -15.03 4.39
CA PRO A 211 9.61 -16.33 4.26
C PRO A 211 8.16 -16.37 4.80
N TYR A 212 7.80 -15.47 5.68
CA TYR A 212 6.48 -15.41 6.34
C TYR A 212 5.50 -14.49 5.62
N PHE A 213 5.96 -13.50 4.86
CA PHE A 213 5.12 -12.51 4.21
C PHE A 213 5.08 -12.71 2.69
N ASP A 214 3.98 -12.31 2.05
CA ASP A 214 3.75 -12.49 0.60
C ASP A 214 4.26 -11.32 -0.24
N GLY A 215 4.75 -10.26 0.40
CA GLY A 215 5.31 -9.08 -0.22
C GLY A 215 5.64 -8.03 0.84
N ALA A 216 6.03 -6.83 0.42
CA ALA A 216 6.30 -5.72 1.32
C ALA A 216 5.70 -4.41 0.82
N LEU A 217 5.28 -3.55 1.75
CA LEU A 217 4.92 -2.16 1.52
C LEU A 217 5.84 -1.27 2.35
N SER A 218 6.60 -0.42 1.67
CA SER A 218 7.53 0.52 2.30
C SER A 218 7.06 1.96 2.11
N GLU A 219 7.27 2.78 3.12
CA GLU A 219 7.05 4.21 3.06
C GLU A 219 8.39 4.94 2.96
N GLN A 220 8.51 5.76 1.92
CA GLN A 220 9.64 6.68 1.73
C GLN A 220 11.02 6.01 1.66
N CYS A 221 11.10 4.75 1.19
CA CYS A 221 12.37 4.03 1.14
C CYS A 221 13.43 4.74 0.28
N ASN A 222 13.04 5.46 -0.78
CA ASN A 222 13.98 6.29 -1.54
C ASN A 222 14.41 7.53 -0.77
N GLN A 223 13.48 8.19 -0.06
CA GLN A 223 13.80 9.36 0.74
C GLN A 223 14.84 9.03 1.81
N TYR A 224 14.70 7.90 2.47
CA TYR A 224 15.59 7.44 3.54
C TYR A 224 16.75 6.55 3.06
N ARG A 225 16.76 6.14 1.77
CA ARG A 225 17.77 5.28 1.14
C ARG A 225 17.79 3.85 1.68
N GLU A 226 16.61 3.31 1.92
CA GLU A 226 16.38 2.01 2.56
C GLU A 226 15.80 0.96 1.60
N CYS A 227 15.48 1.33 0.34
CA CYS A 227 14.83 0.42 -0.61
C CYS A 227 15.59 -0.91 -0.80
N ALA A 228 16.91 -0.91 -0.66
CA ALA A 228 17.73 -2.11 -0.79
C ALA A 228 17.46 -3.17 0.29
N SER A 229 16.89 -2.79 1.44
CA SER A 229 16.55 -3.73 2.52
C SER A 229 15.44 -4.70 2.12
N PHE A 230 14.60 -4.33 1.14
CA PHE A 230 13.51 -5.16 0.63
C PHE A 230 13.91 -6.07 -0.54
N ALA A 231 15.20 -6.09 -0.92
CA ALA A 231 15.69 -6.96 -2.00
C ALA A 231 15.39 -8.47 -1.82
N PRO A 232 15.33 -9.04 -0.59
CA PRO A 232 14.92 -10.43 -0.40
C PRO A 232 13.56 -10.76 -1.03
N TYR A 233 12.55 -9.91 -0.91
CA TYR A 233 11.25 -10.11 -1.55
C TYR A 233 11.34 -10.18 -3.07
N LEU A 234 12.07 -9.25 -3.69
CA LEU A 234 12.26 -9.24 -5.15
C LEU A 234 13.00 -10.47 -5.63
N GLN A 235 14.00 -10.97 -4.87
CA GLN A 235 14.74 -12.19 -5.16
C GLN A 235 13.85 -13.44 -5.03
N ALA A 236 12.89 -13.42 -4.12
CA ALA A 236 11.90 -14.48 -3.94
C ALA A 236 10.73 -14.39 -4.93
N GLY A 237 10.71 -13.38 -5.83
CA GLY A 237 9.61 -13.18 -6.78
C GLY A 237 8.34 -12.61 -6.14
N LYS A 238 8.45 -11.95 -4.98
CA LYS A 238 7.35 -11.30 -4.28
C LYS A 238 7.36 -9.78 -4.54
N PRO A 239 6.23 -9.07 -4.51
CA PRO A 239 6.16 -7.64 -4.77
C PRO A 239 6.77 -6.82 -3.64
N VAL A 240 7.37 -5.70 -4.02
CA VAL A 240 7.70 -4.59 -3.12
C VAL A 240 6.97 -3.35 -3.62
N LEU A 241 6.09 -2.82 -2.79
CA LEU A 241 5.34 -1.59 -3.00
C LEU A 241 6.06 -0.45 -2.29
N ASN A 242 6.21 0.72 -2.92
CA ASN A 242 6.83 1.88 -2.27
C ASN A 242 5.96 3.12 -2.41
N ALA A 243 5.59 3.72 -1.29
CA ALA A 243 4.86 4.97 -1.20
C ALA A 243 5.82 6.13 -0.87
N GLU A 244 5.91 7.12 -1.77
CA GLU A 244 6.63 8.36 -1.50
C GLU A 244 5.66 9.52 -1.32
N TYR A 245 5.93 10.38 -0.35
CA TYR A 245 5.09 11.55 -0.04
C TYR A 245 5.73 12.86 -0.49
N SER A 246 6.97 13.08 -0.11
CA SER A 246 7.69 14.34 -0.30
C SER A 246 8.47 14.41 -1.59
N LEU A 247 9.07 13.30 -2.04
CA LEU A 247 9.86 13.25 -3.26
C LEU A 247 8.98 13.43 -4.50
N ALA A 248 9.48 14.17 -5.49
CA ALA A 248 8.88 14.18 -6.83
C ALA A 248 9.17 12.85 -7.53
N THR A 249 8.24 12.36 -8.36
CA THR A 249 8.39 11.08 -9.11
C THR A 249 9.67 11.02 -9.93
N SER A 250 10.13 12.13 -10.50
CA SER A 250 11.41 12.24 -11.22
C SER A 250 12.64 11.93 -10.36
N ARG A 251 12.50 11.84 -9.04
CA ARG A 251 13.60 11.59 -8.09
C ARG A 251 13.72 10.12 -7.66
N PHE A 252 12.67 9.32 -7.88
CA PHE A 252 12.63 7.95 -7.40
C PHE A 252 12.11 6.92 -8.41
N CYS A 253 11.17 7.28 -9.29
CA CYS A 253 10.53 6.28 -10.16
C CYS A 253 11.53 5.48 -11.03
N ALA A 254 12.58 6.13 -11.57
CA ALA A 254 13.58 5.40 -12.36
C ALA A 254 14.37 4.40 -11.51
N ALA A 255 14.64 4.72 -10.23
CA ALA A 255 15.31 3.81 -9.31
C ALA A 255 14.41 2.64 -8.92
N ASP A 256 13.15 2.91 -8.59
CA ASP A 256 12.17 1.87 -8.27
C ASP A 256 11.95 0.90 -9.45
N GLN A 257 11.74 1.43 -10.65
CA GLN A 257 11.58 0.62 -11.86
C GLN A 257 12.82 -0.27 -12.13
N ALA A 258 14.02 0.30 -11.98
CA ALA A 258 15.26 -0.45 -12.16
C ALA A 258 15.45 -1.56 -11.11
N ALA A 259 14.93 -1.37 -9.90
CA ALA A 259 14.96 -2.35 -8.82
C ALA A 259 13.81 -3.36 -8.89
N GLY A 260 12.78 -3.14 -9.71
CA GLY A 260 11.55 -3.96 -9.74
C GLY A 260 10.55 -3.60 -8.64
N ILE A 261 10.69 -2.43 -8.04
CA ILE A 261 9.79 -1.91 -6.99
C ILE A 261 8.62 -1.17 -7.65
N MET A 262 7.42 -1.41 -7.16
CA MET A 262 6.19 -0.76 -7.62
C MET A 262 5.95 0.55 -6.85
N GLY A 263 6.70 1.58 -7.24
CA GLY A 263 6.67 2.88 -6.60
C GLY A 263 5.50 3.76 -7.03
N ALA A 264 4.94 4.54 -6.10
CA ALA A 264 3.95 5.58 -6.39
C ALA A 264 4.09 6.75 -5.42
N ARG A 265 3.68 7.95 -5.89
CA ARG A 265 3.60 9.11 -5.03
C ARG A 265 2.19 9.35 -4.54
N PHE A 266 2.04 9.50 -3.24
CA PHE A 266 0.79 9.81 -2.56
C PHE A 266 0.88 11.15 -1.81
N ASN A 267 -0.23 11.61 -1.25
CA ASN A 267 -0.21 12.61 -0.17
C ASN A 267 -0.19 11.88 1.19
N LEU A 268 0.49 12.45 2.16
CA LEU A 268 0.67 11.81 3.48
C LEU A 268 -0.64 11.42 4.19
N ALA A 269 -1.73 12.16 3.97
CA ALA A 269 -3.02 11.83 4.56
C ALA A 269 -3.75 10.67 3.86
N LEU A 270 -3.22 10.10 2.80
CA LEU A 270 -3.78 8.96 2.06
C LEU A 270 -5.30 9.06 1.80
N ASN A 271 -5.77 10.28 1.44
CA ASN A 271 -7.19 10.59 1.24
C ASN A 271 -7.58 10.67 -0.25
N GLY A 272 -6.81 10.05 -1.12
CA GLY A 272 -7.03 10.03 -2.55
C GLY A 272 -6.84 11.37 -3.29
N LYS A 273 -6.29 12.41 -2.64
CA LYS A 273 -6.03 13.71 -3.31
C LYS A 273 -4.84 13.68 -4.24
N ARG A 274 -3.93 12.73 -4.05
CA ARG A 274 -2.77 12.52 -4.92
C ARG A 274 -2.51 11.04 -5.08
N PHE A 275 -2.36 10.64 -6.32
CA PHE A 275 -1.82 9.37 -6.75
C PHE A 275 -1.06 9.59 -8.06
N THR A 276 0.19 9.24 -8.09
CA THR A 276 1.03 9.34 -9.29
C THR A 276 1.95 8.12 -9.32
N PRO A 277 1.55 7.06 -10.05
CA PRO A 277 2.34 5.83 -10.15
C PRO A 277 3.61 6.04 -10.97
N CYS A 278 4.59 5.16 -10.75
CA CYS A 278 5.82 5.09 -11.54
C CYS A 278 5.69 4.16 -12.77
N TRP A 279 4.62 3.41 -12.87
CA TRP A 279 4.26 2.57 -14.03
C TRP A 279 3.23 3.28 -14.91
N GLY A 280 3.19 2.97 -16.20
CA GLY A 280 2.28 3.54 -17.22
C GLY A 280 2.87 3.41 -18.57
#